data_a04133826d970733e85d946c99543667
#
_entry.id   a04133826d970733e85d946c99543667
#
_cell.length_a   1.000
_cell.length_b   1.000
_cell.length_c   1.000
_cell.angle_alpha   90.00
_cell.angle_beta   90.00
_cell.angle_gamma   90.00
#
_symmetry.space_group_name_H-M   'P 1'
#
loop_
_entity.id
_entity.type
_entity.pdbx_description
1 polymer ?
#
loop_
_entity_poly.entity_id
_entity_poly.type
_entity_poly.pdbx_seq_one_letter_code
_entity_poly.pdbx_strand_id
1 'polypeptide(L)'
;RGLTVGVLDADIWGFSIPQMLGVDGRLAGNEETKKIVPLVKTVGTGTLKIISMGFLVDENKASLNWRGLILNRAVRHFLEDVEWGDMDYLVIDMPPGTGDVQMGLAKMLPRSDMIVVTTPSKTVQTVATRVASMAQSYYLRIAGVIENMSAFINEEGNRYEIFGTGGGEKLAQELGVPLLGSIPIDPFVSNGSDTGVPVILGEGYAADSLNLIVDEVLAAVPKINPIDCTAHGSLETSVTISNS
;
A
#
# COMPACT_ATOMS: atom_id res chain seq x y z
N ARG A 1 11.09 -12.15 2.53
CA ARG A 1 12.00 -12.00 1.38
C ARG A 1 13.31 -11.32 1.79
N GLY A 2 13.49 -10.92 3.04
CA GLY A 2 14.72 -10.28 3.53
C GLY A 2 14.93 -8.83 3.04
N LEU A 3 13.86 -8.16 2.63
CA LEU A 3 13.90 -6.81 2.09
C LEU A 3 13.76 -5.76 3.20
N THR A 4 14.29 -4.57 2.95
CA THR A 4 14.02 -3.37 3.74
C THR A 4 12.92 -2.56 3.06
N VAL A 5 11.76 -2.44 3.71
CA VAL A 5 10.57 -1.81 3.12
C VAL A 5 10.11 -0.66 4.00
N GLY A 6 10.00 0.53 3.41
CA GLY A 6 9.27 1.64 3.99
C GLY A 6 7.76 1.43 3.80
N VAL A 7 6.99 1.78 4.80
CA VAL A 7 5.52 1.77 4.76
C VAL A 7 5.03 3.13 5.21
N LEU A 8 4.34 3.83 4.31
CA LEU A 8 3.70 5.10 4.58
C LEU A 8 2.19 4.93 4.51
N ASP A 9 1.52 4.96 5.66
CA ASP A 9 0.07 5.02 5.77
C ASP A 9 -0.38 6.49 5.64
N ALA A 10 -0.95 6.83 4.50
CA ALA A 10 -1.38 8.18 4.16
C ALA A 10 -2.88 8.43 4.42
N ASP A 11 -3.61 7.44 4.93
CA ASP A 11 -5.03 7.59 5.29
C ASP A 11 -5.18 8.13 6.72
N ILE A 12 -5.53 9.41 6.86
CA ILE A 12 -5.70 10.03 8.18
C ILE A 12 -6.99 9.64 8.89
N TRP A 13 -8.03 9.25 8.13
CA TRP A 13 -9.33 8.93 8.70
C TRP A 13 -9.53 7.44 8.95
N GLY A 14 -8.74 6.61 8.28
CA GLY A 14 -8.80 5.17 8.33
C GLY A 14 -7.45 4.51 8.57
N PHE A 15 -6.51 5.24 9.19
CA PHE A 15 -5.19 4.68 9.48
C PHE A 15 -5.33 3.37 10.26
N SER A 16 -4.74 2.30 9.74
CA SER A 16 -4.84 0.96 10.30
C SER A 16 -3.51 0.21 10.31
N ILE A 17 -2.56 0.66 9.52
CA ILE A 17 -1.27 -0.02 9.33
C ILE A 17 -0.52 -0.26 10.64
N PRO A 18 -0.41 0.70 11.60
CA PRO A 18 0.26 0.43 12.87
C PRO A 18 -0.39 -0.71 13.66
N GLN A 19 -1.73 -0.71 13.76
CA GLN A 19 -2.49 -1.76 14.44
C GLN A 19 -2.29 -3.11 13.74
N MET A 20 -2.48 -3.17 12.43
CA MET A 20 -2.34 -4.39 11.62
C MET A 20 -0.94 -5.00 11.71
N LEU A 21 0.07 -4.17 11.90
CA LEU A 21 1.46 -4.60 12.05
C LEU A 21 1.88 -4.80 13.52
N GLY A 22 0.99 -4.56 14.48
CA GLY A 22 1.32 -4.65 15.91
C GLY A 22 2.48 -3.72 16.28
N VAL A 23 2.46 -2.51 15.75
CA VAL A 23 3.47 -1.48 16.03
C VAL A 23 2.81 -0.35 16.79
N ASP A 24 3.28 -0.11 18.00
CA ASP A 24 2.80 0.95 18.86
C ASP A 24 3.94 1.91 19.19
N GLY A 25 3.65 3.20 19.28
CA GLY A 25 4.65 4.19 19.58
C GLY A 25 4.33 5.59 19.09
N ARG A 26 5.21 6.52 19.46
CA ARG A 26 5.20 7.91 18.98
C ARG A 26 6.42 8.15 18.09
N LEU A 27 6.24 8.99 17.08
CA LEU A 27 7.35 9.42 16.27
C LEU A 27 8.34 10.25 17.10
N ALA A 28 9.61 9.94 16.96
CA ALA A 28 10.71 10.69 17.57
C ALA A 28 11.44 11.50 16.50
N GLY A 29 11.98 12.64 16.89
CA GLY A 29 12.92 13.41 16.06
C GLY A 29 14.36 13.03 16.39
N ASN A 30 15.20 12.91 15.40
CA ASN A 30 16.64 12.81 15.57
C ASN A 30 17.19 14.23 15.79
N GLU A 31 17.86 14.46 16.91
CA GLU A 31 18.38 15.79 17.28
C GLU A 31 19.51 16.26 16.37
N GLU A 32 20.30 15.33 15.83
CA GLU A 32 21.43 15.65 14.95
C GLU A 32 20.99 15.97 13.53
N THR A 33 20.16 15.10 12.94
CA THR A 33 19.72 15.23 11.53
C THR A 33 18.49 16.10 11.38
N LYS A 34 17.78 16.40 12.48
CA LYS A 34 16.47 17.10 12.51
C LYS A 34 15.37 16.38 11.72
N LYS A 35 15.56 15.10 11.46
CA LYS A 35 14.60 14.25 10.74
C LYS A 35 13.73 13.44 11.70
N ILE A 36 12.62 12.96 11.17
CA ILE A 36 11.70 12.05 11.85
C ILE A 36 12.26 10.63 11.76
N VAL A 37 12.33 9.95 12.91
CA VAL A 37 12.74 8.55 12.96
C VAL A 37 11.52 7.65 12.75
N PRO A 38 11.49 6.78 11.72
CA PRO A 38 10.38 5.87 11.52
C PRO A 38 10.37 4.78 12.60
N LEU A 39 9.20 4.24 12.91
CA LEU A 39 9.13 3.03 13.74
C LEU A 39 9.65 1.85 12.93
N VAL A 40 10.43 0.99 13.58
CA VAL A 40 11.10 -0.14 12.92
C VAL A 40 10.58 -1.46 13.48
N LYS A 41 10.17 -2.37 12.59
CA LYS A 41 9.79 -3.74 12.93
C LYS A 41 10.60 -4.72 12.10
N THR A 42 11.27 -5.66 12.76
CA THR A 42 11.94 -6.77 12.08
C THR A 42 10.94 -7.90 11.83
N VAL A 43 10.93 -8.44 10.62
CA VAL A 43 10.09 -9.58 10.22
C VAL A 43 10.97 -10.61 9.51
N GLY A 44 11.22 -11.73 10.16
CA GLY A 44 12.20 -12.71 9.65
C GLY A 44 13.59 -12.07 9.48
N THR A 45 14.11 -12.06 8.26
CA THR A 45 15.38 -11.41 7.89
C THR A 45 15.17 -10.00 7.29
N GLY A 46 13.93 -9.55 7.14
CA GLY A 46 13.60 -8.25 6.58
C GLY A 46 13.30 -7.20 7.64
N THR A 47 13.17 -5.95 7.19
CA THR A 47 12.92 -4.79 8.04
C THR A 47 11.79 -3.94 7.47
N LEU A 48 10.84 -3.56 8.32
CA LEU A 48 9.81 -2.56 8.00
C LEU A 48 10.17 -1.24 8.70
N LYS A 49 10.12 -0.14 7.96
CA LYS A 49 10.23 1.23 8.46
C LYS A 49 8.86 1.88 8.28
N ILE A 50 8.17 2.21 9.38
CA ILE A 50 6.74 2.50 9.37
C ILE A 50 6.50 3.93 9.79
N ILE A 51 5.76 4.66 8.95
CA ILE A 51 5.19 5.97 9.23
C ILE A 51 3.70 5.91 8.95
N SER A 52 2.88 6.47 9.83
CA SER A 52 1.43 6.59 9.63
C SER A 52 0.95 7.99 9.96
N MET A 53 -0.04 8.46 9.22
CA MET A 53 -0.78 9.67 9.55
C MET A 53 -1.42 9.57 10.94
N GLY A 54 -1.75 8.37 11.40
CA GLY A 54 -2.27 8.09 12.73
C GLY A 54 -1.35 8.57 13.87
N PHE A 55 -0.04 8.60 13.65
CA PHE A 55 0.90 9.10 14.65
C PHE A 55 0.84 10.62 14.87
N LEU A 56 0.19 11.36 13.98
CA LEU A 56 -0.02 12.81 14.11
C LEU A 56 -1.36 13.14 14.78
N VAL A 57 -2.27 12.18 14.85
CA VAL A 57 -3.60 12.38 15.44
C VAL A 57 -3.50 12.12 16.94
N ASP A 58 -3.56 13.19 17.73
CA ASP A 58 -3.71 13.09 19.17
C ASP A 58 -5.16 12.70 19.46
N GLU A 59 -5.43 11.61 20.19
CA GLU A 59 -6.78 11.11 20.52
C GLU A 59 -7.69 12.21 21.11
N ASN A 60 -7.08 13.19 21.76
CA ASN A 60 -7.77 14.33 22.35
C ASN A 60 -7.97 15.53 21.40
N LYS A 61 -7.45 15.49 20.16
CA LYS A 61 -7.51 16.57 19.18
C LYS A 61 -8.15 16.16 17.85
N ALA A 62 -9.04 15.19 17.84
CA ALA A 62 -9.79 14.72 16.67
C ALA A 62 -10.60 15.81 15.90
N SER A 63 -10.58 17.07 16.37
CA SER A 63 -11.30 18.20 15.78
C SER A 63 -10.44 19.07 14.84
N LEU A 64 -9.19 18.75 14.59
CA LEU A 64 -8.39 19.47 13.59
C LEU A 64 -8.98 19.21 12.20
N ASN A 65 -9.47 20.28 11.56
CA ASN A 65 -9.94 20.27 10.18
C ASN A 65 -8.78 19.95 9.22
N TRP A 66 -8.42 18.67 9.11
CA TRP A 66 -7.45 18.18 8.14
C TRP A 66 -8.03 18.31 6.73
N ARG A 67 -7.83 19.47 6.10
CA ARG A 67 -8.21 19.69 4.70
C ARG A 67 -7.04 19.34 3.79
N GLY A 68 -7.30 19.00 2.54
CA GLY A 68 -6.36 18.48 1.56
C GLY A 68 -4.97 19.14 1.53
N LEU A 69 -4.88 20.48 1.70
CA LEU A 69 -3.59 21.18 1.73
C LEU A 69 -2.72 20.79 2.94
N ILE A 70 -3.33 20.60 4.11
CA ILE A 70 -2.60 20.20 5.34
C ILE A 70 -2.14 18.76 5.21
N LEU A 71 -2.99 17.87 4.68
CA LEU A 71 -2.67 16.48 4.41
C LEU A 71 -1.52 16.35 3.41
N ASN A 72 -1.60 17.05 2.30
CA ASN A 72 -0.53 17.06 1.29
C ASN A 72 0.81 17.56 1.88
N ARG A 73 0.76 18.55 2.79
CA ARG A 73 1.96 19.03 3.48
C ARG A 73 2.53 17.97 4.43
N ALA A 74 1.68 17.29 5.20
CA ALA A 74 2.09 16.23 6.11
C ALA A 74 2.72 15.05 5.34
N VAL A 75 2.08 14.61 4.26
CA VAL A 75 2.62 13.56 3.40
C VAL A 75 3.96 13.97 2.79
N ARG A 76 4.11 15.22 2.35
CA ARG A 76 5.39 15.73 1.87
C ARG A 76 6.47 15.66 2.95
N HIS A 77 6.17 16.09 4.17
CA HIS A 77 7.11 15.96 5.30
C HIS A 77 7.49 14.50 5.55
N PHE A 78 6.57 13.58 5.45
CA PHE A 78 6.87 12.16 5.60
C PHE A 78 7.73 11.59 4.47
N LEU A 79 7.67 12.15 3.28
CA LEU A 79 8.55 11.75 2.19
C LEU A 79 9.96 12.39 2.30
N GLU A 80 10.04 13.66 2.70
CA GLU A 80 11.27 14.46 2.65
C GLU A 80 12.05 14.44 3.99
N ASP A 81 11.33 14.48 5.13
CA ASP A 81 11.91 14.71 6.45
C ASP A 81 11.99 13.45 7.33
N VAL A 82 11.66 12.27 6.81
CA VAL A 82 11.85 10.98 7.51
C VAL A 82 13.21 10.41 7.18
N GLU A 83 13.86 9.81 8.18
CA GLU A 83 15.09 9.03 8.01
C GLU A 83 14.79 7.64 7.43
N TRP A 84 14.34 7.62 6.19
CA TRP A 84 14.08 6.35 5.52
C TRP A 84 15.36 5.52 5.34
N GLY A 85 16.52 6.18 5.08
CA GLY A 85 17.78 5.51 4.77
C GLY A 85 17.64 4.57 3.56
N ASP A 86 18.51 3.58 3.47
CA ASP A 86 18.43 2.62 2.38
C ASP A 86 17.17 1.75 2.51
N MET A 87 16.43 1.64 1.40
CA MET A 87 15.23 0.83 1.26
C MET A 87 15.21 0.13 -0.09
N ASP A 88 14.60 -1.05 -0.12
CA ASP A 88 14.32 -1.75 -1.36
C ASP A 88 13.05 -1.25 -2.03
N TYR A 89 12.03 -0.95 -1.22
CA TYR A 89 10.72 -0.45 -1.64
C TYR A 89 10.15 0.53 -0.62
N LEU A 90 9.35 1.47 -1.10
CA LEU A 90 8.43 2.27 -0.29
C LEU A 90 7.01 1.94 -0.71
N VAL A 91 6.22 1.36 0.16
CA VAL A 91 4.80 1.07 -0.04
C VAL A 91 3.99 2.20 0.60
N ILE A 92 3.11 2.80 -0.19
CA ILE A 92 2.23 3.87 0.29
C ILE A 92 0.80 3.38 0.26
N ASP A 93 0.18 3.30 1.44
CA ASP A 93 -1.24 3.04 1.59
C ASP A 93 -2.02 4.34 1.43
N MET A 94 -2.87 4.38 0.41
CA MET A 94 -3.56 5.59 -0.02
C MET A 94 -4.95 5.69 0.60
N PRO A 95 -5.43 6.89 0.97
CA PRO A 95 -6.81 7.06 1.36
C PRO A 95 -7.75 6.68 0.21
N PRO A 96 -8.99 6.23 0.51
CA PRO A 96 -9.94 5.84 -0.52
C PRO A 96 -10.36 7.03 -1.41
N GLY A 97 -10.69 6.72 -2.66
CA GLY A 97 -11.19 7.70 -3.63
C GLY A 97 -10.09 8.28 -4.55
N THR A 98 -10.37 9.43 -5.17
CA THR A 98 -9.48 10.16 -6.10
C THR A 98 -9.28 11.60 -5.64
N GLY A 99 -9.03 11.79 -4.35
CA GLY A 99 -8.98 13.10 -3.72
C GLY A 99 -7.64 13.84 -3.82
N ASP A 100 -7.57 14.98 -3.15
CA ASP A 100 -6.41 15.88 -3.18
C ASP A 100 -5.11 15.22 -2.72
N VAL A 101 -5.17 14.26 -1.79
CA VAL A 101 -3.98 13.56 -1.26
C VAL A 101 -3.38 12.66 -2.32
N GLN A 102 -4.20 11.89 -3.03
CA GLN A 102 -3.76 11.02 -4.12
C GLN A 102 -3.15 11.84 -5.26
N MET A 103 -3.81 12.94 -5.64
CA MET A 103 -3.27 13.86 -6.64
C MET A 103 -1.96 14.51 -6.19
N GLY A 104 -1.86 14.85 -4.90
CA GLY A 104 -0.64 15.39 -4.31
C GLY A 104 0.51 14.40 -4.36
N LEU A 105 0.28 13.15 -3.94
CA LEU A 105 1.25 12.07 -3.97
C LEU A 105 1.72 11.76 -5.39
N ALA A 106 0.79 11.62 -6.34
CA ALA A 106 1.13 11.39 -7.74
C ALA A 106 2.05 12.47 -8.33
N LYS A 107 1.86 13.74 -7.94
CA LYS A 107 2.75 14.83 -8.34
C LYS A 107 4.11 14.80 -7.66
N MET A 108 4.17 14.37 -6.39
CA MET A 108 5.42 14.28 -5.64
C MET A 108 6.25 13.06 -6.06
N LEU A 109 5.60 12.02 -6.56
CA LEU A 109 6.20 10.73 -6.90
C LEU A 109 5.83 10.29 -8.33
N PRO A 110 6.25 11.06 -9.35
CA PRO A 110 5.80 10.85 -10.73
C PRO A 110 6.30 9.55 -11.39
N ARG A 111 7.23 8.84 -10.73
CA ARG A 111 7.76 7.56 -11.20
C ARG A 111 7.33 6.38 -10.34
N SER A 112 6.33 6.58 -9.48
CA SER A 112 5.79 5.49 -8.70
C SER A 112 4.93 4.58 -9.55
N ASP A 113 4.93 3.30 -9.20
CA ASP A 113 4.01 2.32 -9.72
C ASP A 113 2.75 2.27 -8.88
N MET A 114 1.60 2.10 -9.53
CA MET A 114 0.32 1.97 -8.87
C MET A 114 -0.18 0.53 -8.96
N ILE A 115 -0.59 -0.03 -7.82
CA ILE A 115 -1.32 -1.30 -7.76
C ILE A 115 -2.77 -0.96 -7.42
N VAL A 116 -3.69 -1.52 -8.20
CA VAL A 116 -5.13 -1.32 -7.99
C VAL A 116 -5.69 -2.52 -7.24
N VAL A 117 -6.29 -2.27 -6.09
CA VAL A 117 -7.00 -3.31 -5.33
C VAL A 117 -8.49 -3.15 -5.55
N THR A 118 -9.18 -4.24 -5.88
CA THR A 118 -10.62 -4.27 -6.15
C THR A 118 -11.28 -5.51 -5.55
N THR A 119 -12.59 -5.61 -5.63
CA THR A 119 -13.37 -6.80 -5.25
C THR A 119 -14.06 -7.39 -6.49
N PRO A 120 -14.61 -8.63 -6.43
CA PRO A 120 -15.30 -9.26 -7.55
C PRO A 120 -16.56 -8.54 -8.04
N SER A 121 -17.03 -7.51 -7.34
CA SER A 121 -18.28 -6.82 -7.61
C SER A 121 -18.33 -6.19 -9.03
N LYS A 122 -19.50 -6.26 -9.65
CA LYS A 122 -19.75 -5.72 -11.01
C LYS A 122 -19.66 -4.20 -11.14
N THR A 123 -19.50 -3.44 -10.07
CA THR A 123 -19.29 -1.98 -10.08
C THR A 123 -17.90 -1.57 -10.60
N VAL A 124 -17.13 -2.52 -11.05
CA VAL A 124 -15.74 -2.40 -11.52
C VAL A 124 -15.57 -1.37 -12.66
N GLN A 125 -16.53 -1.25 -13.59
CA GLN A 125 -16.39 -0.32 -14.73
C GLN A 125 -16.20 1.14 -14.32
N THR A 126 -16.88 1.57 -13.26
CA THR A 126 -16.74 2.95 -12.75
C THR A 126 -15.37 3.18 -12.10
N VAL A 127 -14.83 2.15 -11.42
CA VAL A 127 -13.50 2.18 -10.81
C VAL A 127 -12.43 2.22 -11.90
N ALA A 128 -12.52 1.35 -12.92
CA ALA A 128 -11.57 1.30 -14.04
C ALA A 128 -11.38 2.66 -14.71
N THR A 129 -12.49 3.32 -15.03
CA THR A 129 -12.45 4.63 -15.69
C THR A 129 -11.76 5.69 -14.82
N ARG A 130 -12.05 5.71 -13.52
CA ARG A 130 -11.42 6.67 -12.58
C ARG A 130 -9.93 6.42 -12.42
N VAL A 131 -9.54 5.17 -12.21
CA VAL A 131 -8.14 4.76 -12.07
C VAL A 131 -7.35 5.06 -13.33
N ALA A 132 -7.87 4.70 -14.51
CA ALA A 132 -7.24 4.99 -15.80
C ALA A 132 -7.06 6.50 -16.01
N SER A 133 -8.11 7.30 -15.72
CA SER A 133 -8.04 8.75 -15.84
C SER A 133 -7.01 9.35 -14.90
N MET A 134 -6.93 8.86 -13.66
CA MET A 134 -5.93 9.32 -12.70
C MET A 134 -4.51 8.94 -13.15
N ALA A 135 -4.28 7.69 -13.52
CA ALA A 135 -2.99 7.23 -14.00
C ALA A 135 -2.51 8.04 -15.22
N GLN A 136 -3.39 8.26 -16.20
CA GLN A 136 -3.08 9.07 -17.39
C GLN A 136 -2.76 10.52 -17.02
N SER A 137 -3.55 11.13 -16.13
CA SER A 137 -3.39 12.54 -15.75
C SER A 137 -2.06 12.82 -15.05
N TYR A 138 -1.51 11.83 -14.37
CA TYR A 138 -0.27 11.94 -13.58
C TYR A 138 0.90 11.12 -14.13
N TYR A 139 0.72 10.50 -15.30
CA TYR A 139 1.74 9.66 -15.95
C TYR A 139 2.22 8.51 -15.05
N LEU A 140 1.33 7.98 -14.19
CA LEU A 140 1.64 6.83 -13.35
C LEU A 140 1.48 5.54 -14.15
N ARG A 141 2.42 4.62 -13.96
CA ARG A 141 2.30 3.26 -14.48
C ARG A 141 1.43 2.44 -13.53
N ILE A 142 0.41 1.76 -14.07
CA ILE A 142 -0.35 0.75 -13.32
C ILE A 142 0.41 -0.57 -13.47
N ALA A 143 0.96 -1.08 -12.37
CA ALA A 143 1.73 -2.32 -12.35
C ALA A 143 0.83 -3.56 -12.44
N GLY A 144 -0.38 -3.48 -11.91
CA GLY A 144 -1.37 -4.56 -11.99
C GLY A 144 -2.55 -4.36 -11.07
N VAL A 145 -3.42 -5.36 -11.06
CA VAL A 145 -4.64 -5.43 -10.25
C VAL A 145 -4.54 -6.58 -9.26
N ILE A 146 -5.04 -6.37 -8.05
CA ILE A 146 -5.25 -7.42 -7.03
C ILE A 146 -6.76 -7.49 -6.76
N GLU A 147 -7.33 -8.70 -6.82
CA GLU A 147 -8.72 -8.93 -6.43
C GLU A 147 -8.79 -9.38 -4.97
N ASN A 148 -9.32 -8.54 -4.09
CA ASN A 148 -9.57 -8.89 -2.70
C ASN A 148 -10.99 -9.44 -2.52
N MET A 149 -11.20 -10.27 -1.49
CA MET A 149 -12.48 -10.93 -1.19
C MET A 149 -13.03 -11.77 -2.36
N SER A 150 -12.14 -12.47 -3.06
CA SER A 150 -12.47 -13.21 -4.30
C SER A 150 -13.50 -14.32 -4.08
N ALA A 151 -13.40 -15.07 -3.00
CA ALA A 151 -14.36 -16.08 -2.59
C ALA A 151 -14.10 -16.48 -1.14
N PHE A 152 -15.08 -17.09 -0.49
CA PHE A 152 -14.89 -17.80 0.76
C PHE A 152 -14.62 -19.28 0.46
N ILE A 153 -13.61 -19.86 1.08
CA ILE A 153 -13.27 -21.29 0.96
C ILE A 153 -13.47 -21.92 2.35
N ASN A 154 -14.37 -22.91 2.45
CA ASN A 154 -14.63 -23.61 3.70
C ASN A 154 -13.56 -24.68 4.00
N GLU A 155 -13.62 -25.31 5.17
CA GLU A 155 -12.68 -26.35 5.61
C GLU A 155 -12.64 -27.59 4.68
N GLU A 156 -13.72 -27.85 3.96
CA GLU A 156 -13.83 -28.96 2.98
C GLU A 156 -13.25 -28.56 1.59
N GLY A 157 -12.80 -27.30 1.42
CA GLY A 157 -12.29 -26.78 0.16
C GLY A 157 -13.37 -26.29 -0.81
N ASN A 158 -14.65 -26.24 -0.40
CA ASN A 158 -15.71 -25.72 -1.24
C ASN A 158 -15.62 -24.20 -1.33
N ARG A 159 -15.73 -23.68 -2.56
CA ARG A 159 -15.61 -22.27 -2.89
C ARG A 159 -16.99 -21.61 -3.02
N TYR A 160 -17.18 -20.48 -2.33
CA TYR A 160 -18.42 -19.68 -2.34
C TYR A 160 -18.12 -18.26 -2.81
N GLU A 161 -18.73 -17.85 -3.90
CA GLU A 161 -18.53 -16.54 -4.55
C GLU A 161 -19.50 -15.50 -3.98
N ILE A 162 -19.26 -15.07 -2.74
CA ILE A 162 -20.17 -14.22 -1.95
C ILE A 162 -20.39 -12.86 -2.63
N PHE A 163 -19.34 -12.28 -3.24
CA PHE A 163 -19.39 -10.96 -3.92
C PHE A 163 -19.39 -11.07 -5.45
N GLY A 164 -19.68 -12.24 -6.00
CA GLY A 164 -19.59 -12.52 -7.43
C GLY A 164 -18.19 -12.98 -7.84
N THR A 165 -17.87 -12.90 -9.13
CA THR A 165 -16.63 -13.44 -9.68
C THR A 165 -16.13 -12.63 -10.87
N GLY A 166 -14.80 -12.62 -11.08
CA GLY A 166 -14.14 -12.10 -12.28
C GLY A 166 -14.06 -10.58 -12.36
N GLY A 167 -14.38 -9.84 -11.30
CA GLY A 167 -14.28 -8.38 -11.30
C GLY A 167 -12.86 -7.88 -11.45
N GLY A 168 -11.91 -8.50 -10.74
CA GLY A 168 -10.48 -8.18 -10.83
C GLY A 168 -9.89 -8.48 -12.20
N GLU A 169 -10.21 -9.64 -12.77
CA GLU A 169 -9.75 -10.03 -14.10
C GLU A 169 -10.29 -9.07 -15.17
N LYS A 170 -11.58 -8.74 -15.11
CA LYS A 170 -12.20 -7.80 -16.03
C LYS A 170 -11.54 -6.41 -15.92
N LEU A 171 -11.30 -5.93 -14.70
CA LEU A 171 -10.61 -4.66 -14.47
C LEU A 171 -9.19 -4.68 -15.05
N ALA A 172 -8.45 -5.74 -14.83
CA ALA A 172 -7.09 -5.91 -15.36
C ALA A 172 -7.10 -5.86 -16.89
N GLN A 173 -8.05 -6.56 -17.55
CA GLN A 173 -8.23 -6.53 -19.00
C GLN A 173 -8.58 -5.13 -19.51
N GLU A 174 -9.52 -4.43 -18.87
CA GLU A 174 -9.92 -3.06 -19.25
C GLU A 174 -8.77 -2.05 -19.10
N LEU A 175 -7.90 -2.24 -18.10
CA LEU A 175 -6.72 -1.40 -17.90
C LEU A 175 -5.51 -1.83 -18.74
N GLY A 176 -5.54 -3.00 -19.36
CA GLY A 176 -4.43 -3.56 -20.14
C GLY A 176 -3.22 -3.95 -19.28
N VAL A 177 -3.47 -4.40 -18.04
CA VAL A 177 -2.43 -4.75 -17.04
C VAL A 177 -2.68 -6.16 -16.49
N PRO A 178 -1.69 -6.82 -15.86
CA PRO A 178 -1.87 -8.15 -15.28
C PRO A 178 -2.80 -8.12 -14.06
N LEU A 179 -3.55 -9.22 -13.84
CA LEU A 179 -4.08 -9.57 -12.53
C LEU A 179 -2.96 -10.24 -11.74
N LEU A 180 -2.47 -9.56 -10.69
CA LEU A 180 -1.35 -10.04 -9.86
C LEU A 180 -1.78 -11.18 -8.91
N GLY A 181 -3.07 -11.29 -8.65
CA GLY A 181 -3.66 -12.39 -7.90
C GLY A 181 -4.97 -12.05 -7.23
N SER A 182 -5.53 -13.05 -6.55
CA SER A 182 -6.81 -12.95 -5.87
C SER A 182 -6.69 -13.47 -4.43
N ILE A 183 -7.18 -12.68 -3.47
CA ILE A 183 -7.15 -13.00 -2.04
C ILE A 183 -8.53 -13.51 -1.63
N PRO A 184 -8.65 -14.72 -1.08
CA PRO A 184 -9.92 -15.22 -0.58
C PRO A 184 -10.36 -14.49 0.69
N ILE A 185 -11.65 -14.60 1.00
CA ILE A 185 -12.20 -14.19 2.29
C ILE A 185 -11.72 -15.20 3.32
N ASP A 186 -11.01 -14.70 4.34
CA ASP A 186 -10.48 -15.53 5.41
C ASP A 186 -10.64 -14.81 6.75
N PRO A 187 -11.35 -15.40 7.73
CA PRO A 187 -11.50 -14.80 9.05
C PRO A 187 -10.18 -14.51 9.77
N PHE A 188 -9.12 -15.24 9.45
CA PHE A 188 -7.79 -15.02 10.02
C PHE A 188 -7.16 -13.71 9.55
N VAL A 189 -7.56 -13.15 8.41
CA VAL A 189 -7.13 -11.82 7.96
C VAL A 189 -7.58 -10.76 8.97
N SER A 190 -8.86 -10.77 9.36
CA SER A 190 -9.40 -9.83 10.34
C SER A 190 -8.76 -10.02 11.72
N ASN A 191 -8.72 -11.25 12.19
CA ASN A 191 -8.13 -11.56 13.50
C ASN A 191 -6.64 -11.20 13.55
N GLY A 192 -5.89 -11.45 12.48
CA GLY A 192 -4.49 -11.07 12.38
C GLY A 192 -4.30 -9.55 12.41
N SER A 193 -5.16 -8.81 11.73
CA SER A 193 -5.16 -7.35 11.75
C SER A 193 -5.46 -6.79 13.14
N ASP A 194 -6.41 -7.38 13.86
CA ASP A 194 -6.79 -6.94 15.22
C ASP A 194 -5.71 -7.25 16.26
N THR A 195 -4.97 -8.33 16.06
CA THR A 195 -3.92 -8.78 17.00
C THR A 195 -2.53 -8.28 16.64
N GLY A 196 -2.36 -7.58 15.50
CA GLY A 196 -1.08 -7.08 15.02
C GLY A 196 -0.14 -8.18 14.50
N VAL A 197 -0.70 -9.36 14.13
CA VAL A 197 0.02 -10.49 13.54
C VAL A 197 -0.57 -10.76 12.16
N PRO A 198 -0.01 -10.17 11.09
CA PRO A 198 -0.55 -10.32 9.73
C PRO A 198 -0.67 -11.78 9.29
N VAL A 199 -1.77 -12.14 8.67
CA VAL A 199 -2.09 -13.51 8.22
C VAL A 199 -1.01 -14.11 7.32
N ILE A 200 -0.28 -13.30 6.57
CA ILE A 200 0.81 -13.75 5.68
C ILE A 200 1.95 -14.45 6.45
N LEU A 201 2.05 -14.25 7.75
CA LEU A 201 3.04 -14.93 8.63
C LEU A 201 2.57 -16.30 9.10
N GLY A 202 1.31 -16.65 8.85
CA GLY A 202 0.70 -17.93 9.18
C GLY A 202 0.59 -18.86 7.99
N GLU A 203 -0.39 -19.74 8.05
CA GLU A 203 -0.72 -20.73 7.04
C GLU A 203 -2.17 -20.56 6.57
N GLY A 204 -2.53 -21.13 5.42
CA GLY A 204 -3.86 -21.13 4.87
C GLY A 204 -4.02 -20.38 3.56
N TYR A 205 -5.22 -20.43 2.99
CA TYR A 205 -5.48 -19.94 1.63
C TYR A 205 -5.15 -18.45 1.44
N ALA A 206 -5.44 -17.61 2.43
CA ALA A 206 -5.13 -16.19 2.35
C ALA A 206 -3.62 -15.94 2.44
N ALA A 207 -2.91 -16.64 3.35
CA ALA A 207 -1.46 -16.54 3.49
C ALA A 207 -0.74 -16.97 2.21
N ASP A 208 -1.15 -18.10 1.63
CA ASP A 208 -0.59 -18.63 0.38
C ASP A 208 -0.84 -17.68 -0.78
N SER A 209 -2.06 -17.18 -0.93
CA SER A 209 -2.41 -16.21 -1.96
C SER A 209 -1.59 -14.92 -1.84
N LEU A 210 -1.44 -14.38 -0.64
CA LEU A 210 -0.64 -13.18 -0.39
C LEU A 210 0.84 -13.40 -0.71
N ASN A 211 1.38 -14.58 -0.39
CA ASN A 211 2.77 -14.91 -0.73
C ASN A 211 3.00 -14.95 -2.25
N LEU A 212 2.08 -15.54 -3.01
CA LEU A 212 2.13 -15.54 -4.48
C LEU A 212 2.02 -14.13 -5.04
N ILE A 213 1.08 -13.32 -4.52
CA ILE A 213 0.89 -11.93 -4.93
C ILE A 213 2.17 -11.10 -4.69
N VAL A 214 2.85 -11.31 -3.57
CA VAL A 214 4.12 -10.63 -3.30
C VAL A 214 5.15 -10.95 -4.39
N ASP A 215 5.27 -12.21 -4.82
CA ASP A 215 6.21 -12.60 -5.87
C ASP A 215 5.84 -11.97 -7.22
N GLU A 216 4.55 -11.92 -7.56
CA GLU A 216 4.05 -11.23 -8.77
C GLU A 216 4.30 -9.71 -8.73
N VAL A 217 4.08 -9.09 -7.55
CA VAL A 217 4.38 -7.66 -7.35
C VAL A 217 5.87 -7.38 -7.54
N LEU A 218 6.75 -8.20 -6.96
CA LEU A 218 8.19 -8.04 -7.11
C LEU A 218 8.66 -8.26 -8.56
N ALA A 219 7.98 -9.11 -9.31
CA ALA A 219 8.24 -9.28 -10.74
C ALA A 219 7.73 -8.09 -11.59
N ALA A 220 6.55 -7.55 -11.23
CA ALA A 220 5.94 -6.42 -11.94
C ALA A 220 6.64 -5.08 -11.64
N VAL A 221 7.19 -4.93 -10.42
CA VAL A 221 7.87 -3.73 -9.94
C VAL A 221 9.30 -4.10 -9.50
N PRO A 222 10.22 -4.34 -10.44
CA PRO A 222 11.60 -4.70 -10.09
C PRO A 222 12.32 -3.52 -9.44
N LYS A 223 13.26 -3.84 -8.54
CA LYS A 223 14.15 -2.83 -7.95
C LYS A 223 14.89 -2.07 -9.05
N ILE A 224 14.94 -0.76 -8.90
CA ILE A 224 15.75 0.07 -9.80
C ILE A 224 17.20 -0.07 -9.35
N ASN A 225 18.07 -0.52 -10.25
CA ASN A 225 19.51 -0.56 -10.00
C ASN A 225 20.05 0.87 -9.95
N PRO A 226 20.81 1.27 -8.92
CA PRO A 226 21.43 2.61 -8.86
C PRO A 226 22.30 2.95 -10.07
N ILE A 227 22.81 1.93 -10.77
CA ILE A 227 23.64 2.10 -11.99
C ILE A 227 22.82 2.63 -13.16
N ASP A 228 21.51 2.32 -13.22
CA ASP A 228 20.63 2.81 -14.27
C ASP A 228 20.24 4.29 -14.04
N CYS A 229 20.50 4.82 -12.86
CA CYS A 229 20.19 6.20 -12.47
C CYS A 229 21.31 7.21 -12.82
N THR A 230 22.47 6.77 -13.28
CA THR A 230 23.60 7.66 -13.60
C THR A 230 23.41 8.52 -14.85
N ALA A 231 22.37 8.28 -15.62
CA ALA A 231 22.04 9.09 -16.79
C ALA A 231 21.26 10.39 -16.46
N HIS A 232 20.55 10.45 -15.31
CA HIS A 232 19.85 11.68 -14.86
C HIS A 232 19.78 11.69 -13.34
N GLY A 233 20.62 12.51 -12.73
CA GLY A 233 20.86 12.61 -11.28
C GLY A 233 19.63 12.90 -10.42
N SER A 234 18.96 11.85 -9.98
CA SER A 234 18.08 11.86 -8.82
C SER A 234 17.87 10.40 -8.38
N LEU A 235 18.04 10.13 -7.09
CA LEU A 235 17.74 8.88 -6.43
C LEU A 235 16.26 8.51 -6.66
N GLU A 236 16.04 7.45 -7.43
CA GLU A 236 14.70 6.97 -7.73
C GLU A 236 14.38 5.77 -6.85
N THR A 237 13.50 6.01 -5.89
CA THR A 237 12.91 4.95 -5.10
C THR A 237 11.68 4.42 -5.84
N SER A 238 11.58 3.12 -6.08
CA SER A 238 10.33 2.54 -6.56
C SER A 238 9.28 2.68 -5.47
N VAL A 239 8.19 3.35 -5.78
CA VAL A 239 7.07 3.55 -4.87
C VAL A 239 5.88 2.78 -5.38
N THR A 240 5.37 1.88 -4.56
CA THR A 240 4.14 1.15 -4.85
C THR A 240 2.99 1.78 -4.10
N ILE A 241 1.95 2.19 -4.80
CA ILE A 241 0.74 2.80 -4.24
C ILE A 241 -0.36 1.76 -4.31
N SER A 242 -0.92 1.37 -3.17
CA SER A 242 -2.12 0.53 -3.11
C SER A 242 -3.38 1.38 -2.91
N ASN A 243 -4.47 0.98 -3.55
CA ASN A 243 -5.78 1.63 -3.43
C ASN A 243 -6.80 0.56 -3.02
N SER A 244 -7.47 0.77 -1.92
CA SER A 244 -8.53 -0.11 -1.39
C SER A 244 -9.93 0.40 -1.75
#